data_7f4f019ac2753cd02434800058f7f0b9
#
_entry.id   7f4f019ac2753cd02434800058f7f0b9
#
_cell.length_a   1.000
_cell.length_b   1.000
_cell.length_c   1.000
_cell.angle_alpha   90.00
_cell.angle_beta   90.00
_cell.angle_gamma   90.00
#
_symmetry.space_group_name_H-M   'P 1'
#
loop_
_entity.id
_entity.type
_entity.pdbx_description
1 polymer ?
#
loop_
_entity_poly.entity_id
_entity_poly.type
_entity_poly.pdbx_seq_one_letter_code
_entity_poly.pdbx_strand_id
1 'polypeptide(L)'
;MEDKKLAPQTNPSFSRRDFVSAALGASLMTMVPPGVRSGAWAAGSDAPEKKEVRIGFIPLTDCASVVMASVNKFDEKYGIKIIPTKEASWASVRDKLVNGELDCAHVLYGLIYGVQLGVGGPKKDMSVLMNLNHNGQAITLSNQLKDKGAVDGPSLASLIAKKEREYTFAQTFPTGTHAMWLYYWLAAQGIDPFKDVKTITVPPPQMVAN
;
A
#
# COMPACT_ATOMS: atom_id res chain seq x y z
N MET A 1 -69.23 6.40 -14.54
CA MET A 1 -68.63 6.42 -13.18
C MET A 1 -68.25 4.99 -12.87
N GLU A 2 -66.96 4.60 -13.15
CA GLU A 2 -66.47 3.26 -12.91
C GLU A 2 -65.66 3.26 -11.60
N ASP A 3 -66.16 2.46 -10.66
CA ASP A 3 -65.50 2.25 -9.36
C ASP A 3 -64.21 1.43 -9.51
N LYS A 4 -63.08 2.10 -9.37
CA LYS A 4 -61.77 1.47 -9.33
C LYS A 4 -61.54 0.87 -7.94
N LYS A 5 -61.78 -0.45 -7.78
CA LYS A 5 -61.43 -1.22 -6.59
C LYS A 5 -59.90 -1.19 -6.40
N LEU A 6 -59.46 -0.55 -5.31
CA LEU A 6 -58.08 -0.70 -4.83
C LEU A 6 -57.84 -2.13 -4.35
N ALA A 7 -56.76 -2.76 -4.86
CA ALA A 7 -56.26 -4.04 -4.38
C ALA A 7 -55.71 -3.91 -2.95
N PRO A 8 -55.89 -4.92 -2.09
CA PRO A 8 -55.36 -4.87 -0.71
C PRO A 8 -53.83 -4.90 -0.73
N GLN A 9 -53.24 -3.94 -0.05
CA GLN A 9 -51.80 -3.96 0.24
C GLN A 9 -51.50 -5.09 1.23
N THR A 10 -50.83 -6.15 0.77
CA THR A 10 -50.31 -7.19 1.64
C THR A 10 -49.03 -6.65 2.32
N ASN A 11 -49.14 -6.34 3.61
CA ASN A 11 -47.96 -6.12 4.44
C ASN A 11 -47.07 -7.40 4.43
N PRO A 12 -45.77 -7.31 4.14
CA PRO A 12 -44.90 -8.46 4.22
C PRO A 12 -44.87 -8.96 5.68
N SER A 13 -45.47 -10.11 5.92
CA SER A 13 -45.39 -10.75 7.24
C SER A 13 -43.99 -11.26 7.49
N PHE A 14 -43.30 -10.64 8.41
CA PHE A 14 -41.99 -11.10 8.90
C PHE A 14 -42.16 -12.48 9.51
N SER A 15 -41.50 -13.48 8.92
CA SER A 15 -41.58 -14.84 9.41
C SER A 15 -40.65 -15.03 10.63
N ARG A 16 -40.96 -16.03 11.49
CA ARG A 16 -40.08 -16.40 12.63
C ARG A 16 -38.67 -16.73 12.14
N ARG A 17 -38.55 -17.28 10.95
CA ARG A 17 -37.26 -17.62 10.33
C ARG A 17 -36.45 -16.36 9.96
N ASP A 18 -37.10 -15.33 9.46
CA ASP A 18 -36.48 -14.05 9.13
C ASP A 18 -35.99 -13.33 10.39
N PHE A 19 -36.76 -13.41 11.47
CA PHE A 19 -36.37 -12.87 12.77
C PHE A 19 -35.12 -13.60 13.35
N VAL A 20 -35.09 -14.92 13.29
CA VAL A 20 -33.94 -15.72 13.76
C VAL A 20 -32.70 -15.46 12.92
N SER A 21 -32.87 -15.33 11.60
CA SER A 21 -31.75 -14.99 10.68
C SER A 21 -31.19 -13.60 10.93
N ALA A 22 -32.07 -12.62 11.14
CA ALA A 22 -31.67 -11.25 11.48
C ALA A 22 -31.00 -11.16 12.86
N ALA A 23 -31.49 -11.89 13.86
CA ALA A 23 -30.92 -11.94 15.20
C ALA A 23 -29.52 -12.62 15.20
N LEU A 24 -29.33 -13.71 14.45
CA LEU A 24 -28.04 -14.36 14.28
C LEU A 24 -27.04 -13.46 13.55
N GLY A 25 -27.48 -12.76 12.51
CA GLY A 25 -26.65 -11.79 11.80
C GLY A 25 -26.20 -10.62 12.70
N ALA A 26 -27.12 -10.09 13.51
CA ALA A 26 -26.80 -9.02 14.47
C ALA A 26 -25.83 -9.49 15.58
N SER A 27 -25.99 -10.72 16.08
CA SER A 27 -25.11 -11.29 17.10
C SER A 27 -23.68 -11.53 16.59
N LEU A 28 -23.53 -11.97 15.35
CA LEU A 28 -22.22 -12.13 14.70
C LEU A 28 -21.53 -10.77 14.51
N MET A 29 -22.28 -9.72 14.18
CA MET A 29 -21.73 -8.36 14.02
C MET A 29 -21.21 -7.77 15.34
N THR A 30 -21.74 -8.16 16.49
CA THR A 30 -21.25 -7.67 17.80
C THR A 30 -19.90 -8.28 18.20
N MET A 31 -19.53 -9.43 17.65
CA MET A 31 -18.24 -10.09 17.90
C MET A 31 -17.09 -9.55 17.02
N VAL A 32 -17.39 -8.73 16.02
CA VAL A 32 -16.39 -8.14 15.15
C VAL A 32 -15.83 -6.85 15.77
N PRO A 33 -14.50 -6.70 15.91
CA PRO A 33 -13.90 -5.48 16.44
C PRO A 33 -14.35 -4.23 15.67
N PRO A 34 -14.50 -3.06 16.33
CA PRO A 34 -14.99 -1.84 15.69
C PRO A 34 -14.25 -1.43 14.42
N GLY A 35 -12.94 -1.70 14.35
CA GLY A 35 -12.12 -1.40 13.17
C GLY A 35 -12.37 -2.28 11.95
N VAL A 36 -13.06 -3.41 12.11
CA VAL A 36 -13.39 -4.34 11.01
C VAL A 36 -14.84 -4.16 10.55
N ARG A 37 -15.70 -3.53 11.39
CA ARG A 37 -17.11 -3.31 11.05
C ARG A 37 -17.31 -2.38 9.86
N SER A 38 -16.39 -1.47 9.61
CA SER A 38 -16.43 -0.55 8.46
C SER A 38 -16.05 -1.23 7.13
N GLY A 39 -15.54 -2.46 7.16
CA GLY A 39 -15.16 -3.23 5.97
C GLY A 39 -16.14 -4.32 5.57
N ALA A 40 -17.19 -4.57 6.36
CA ALA A 40 -18.22 -5.56 6.03
C ALA A 40 -19.29 -4.94 5.12
N TRP A 41 -18.92 -4.71 3.88
CA TRP A 41 -19.88 -4.32 2.84
C TRP A 41 -20.69 -5.56 2.45
N ALA A 42 -21.99 -5.48 2.61
CA ALA A 42 -22.90 -6.44 1.99
C ALA A 42 -22.73 -6.33 0.47
N ALA A 43 -22.41 -7.44 -0.17
CA ALA A 43 -22.22 -7.46 -1.60
C ALA A 43 -23.48 -6.94 -2.32
N GLY A 44 -23.43 -5.70 -2.86
CA GLY A 44 -23.97 -5.53 -4.18
C GLY A 44 -25.32 -4.94 -4.40
N SER A 45 -25.78 -3.91 -3.74
CA SER A 45 -26.88 -3.13 -4.37
C SER A 45 -26.62 -1.63 -4.45
N ASP A 46 -25.57 -1.14 -3.81
CA ASP A 46 -25.34 0.30 -3.76
C ASP A 46 -24.40 0.76 -4.88
N ALA A 47 -24.81 1.77 -5.63
CA ALA A 47 -23.94 2.41 -6.59
C ALA A 47 -22.72 3.00 -5.87
N PRO A 48 -21.53 2.92 -6.47
CA PRO A 48 -20.34 3.50 -5.86
C PRO A 48 -20.53 4.98 -5.55
N GLU A 49 -20.15 5.41 -4.34
CA GLU A 49 -20.20 6.82 -3.94
C GLU A 49 -19.39 7.72 -4.86
N LYS A 50 -18.29 7.18 -5.38
CA LYS A 50 -17.38 7.87 -6.29
C LYS A 50 -17.18 7.04 -7.55
N LYS A 51 -17.50 7.63 -8.69
CA LYS A 51 -17.37 6.95 -9.99
C LYS A 51 -15.96 6.95 -10.56
N GLU A 52 -15.16 7.97 -10.26
CA GLU A 52 -13.77 8.07 -10.71
C GLU A 52 -12.84 7.95 -9.50
N VAL A 53 -11.92 6.98 -9.56
CA VAL A 53 -10.94 6.70 -8.49
C VAL A 53 -9.54 6.94 -9.02
N ARG A 54 -8.85 7.93 -8.48
CA ARG A 54 -7.46 8.26 -8.84
C ARG A 54 -6.52 7.39 -8.03
N ILE A 55 -5.78 6.53 -8.71
CA ILE A 55 -4.83 5.62 -8.07
C ILE A 55 -3.42 6.00 -8.50
N GLY A 56 -2.64 6.52 -7.55
CA GLY A 56 -1.23 6.85 -7.76
C GLY A 56 -0.38 5.60 -7.90
N PHE A 57 0.61 5.64 -8.78
CA PHE A 57 1.58 4.55 -8.91
C PHE A 57 2.95 5.04 -9.38
N ILE A 58 4.00 4.35 -8.98
CA ILE A 58 5.33 4.45 -9.59
C ILE A 58 5.45 3.33 -10.62
N PRO A 59 5.99 3.59 -11.83
CA PRO A 59 6.07 2.62 -12.91
C PRO A 59 7.12 1.53 -12.61
N LEU A 60 6.79 0.65 -11.69
CA LEU A 60 7.52 -0.54 -11.30
C LEU A 60 6.64 -1.76 -11.58
N THR A 61 7.22 -2.95 -11.67
CA THR A 61 6.48 -4.17 -12.03
C THR A 61 5.34 -4.50 -11.05
N ASP A 62 5.47 -4.09 -9.80
CA ASP A 62 4.50 -4.31 -8.74
C ASP A 62 3.22 -3.43 -8.85
N CYS A 63 3.22 -2.40 -9.70
CA CYS A 63 2.00 -1.65 -10.03
C CYS A 63 1.11 -2.37 -11.05
N ALA A 64 1.53 -3.50 -11.60
CA ALA A 64 0.87 -4.16 -12.73
C ALA A 64 -0.61 -4.45 -12.48
N SER A 65 -0.98 -4.90 -11.28
CA SER A 65 -2.38 -5.20 -10.93
C SER A 65 -3.29 -3.98 -11.07
N VAL A 66 -2.84 -2.81 -10.63
CA VAL A 66 -3.58 -1.54 -10.69
C VAL A 66 -3.72 -1.08 -12.15
N VAL A 67 -2.63 -1.10 -12.90
CA VAL A 67 -2.63 -0.66 -14.30
C VAL A 67 -3.46 -1.59 -15.16
N MET A 68 -3.32 -2.91 -14.98
CA MET A 68 -4.06 -3.90 -15.75
C MET A 68 -5.56 -3.90 -15.41
N ALA A 69 -5.95 -3.55 -14.19
CA ALA A 69 -7.36 -3.40 -13.85
C ALA A 69 -8.04 -2.32 -14.71
N SER A 70 -7.35 -1.19 -14.94
CA SER A 70 -7.83 -0.12 -15.82
C SER A 70 -7.75 -0.51 -17.29
N VAL A 71 -6.61 -1.05 -17.75
CA VAL A 71 -6.41 -1.42 -19.17
C VAL A 71 -7.40 -2.47 -19.64
N ASN A 72 -7.67 -3.47 -18.80
CA ASN A 72 -8.62 -4.54 -19.10
C ASN A 72 -10.08 -4.19 -18.76
N LYS A 73 -10.33 -2.94 -18.32
CA LYS A 73 -11.68 -2.46 -17.97
C LYS A 73 -12.38 -3.29 -16.89
N PHE A 74 -11.61 -3.84 -15.94
CA PHE A 74 -12.21 -4.59 -14.84
C PHE A 74 -13.00 -3.69 -13.90
N ASP A 75 -12.62 -2.43 -13.79
CA ASP A 75 -13.28 -1.37 -13.05
C ASP A 75 -14.71 -1.08 -13.55
N GLU A 76 -14.94 -1.17 -14.87
CA GLU A 76 -16.25 -0.93 -15.46
C GLU A 76 -17.32 -1.91 -14.94
N LYS A 77 -16.92 -3.17 -14.59
CA LYS A 77 -17.81 -4.17 -14.01
C LYS A 77 -18.42 -3.73 -12.67
N TYR A 78 -17.74 -2.86 -11.97
CA TYR A 78 -18.13 -2.37 -10.64
C TYR A 78 -18.69 -0.95 -10.69
N GLY A 79 -18.93 -0.41 -11.89
CA GLY A 79 -19.50 0.92 -12.09
C GLY A 79 -18.55 2.06 -11.69
N ILE A 80 -17.24 1.79 -11.64
CA ILE A 80 -16.19 2.79 -11.38
C ILE A 80 -15.28 2.93 -12.58
N LYS A 81 -14.49 4.00 -12.62
CA LYS A 81 -13.42 4.25 -13.56
C LYS A 81 -12.14 4.52 -12.79
N ILE A 82 -11.15 3.66 -12.94
CA ILE A 82 -9.82 3.87 -12.40
C ILE A 82 -9.08 4.89 -13.28
N ILE A 83 -8.51 5.91 -12.64
CA ILE A 83 -7.60 6.88 -13.27
C ILE A 83 -6.20 6.61 -12.75
N PRO A 84 -5.37 5.82 -13.46
CA PRO A 84 -4.00 5.57 -13.05
C PRO A 84 -3.19 6.87 -13.17
N THR A 85 -2.61 7.32 -12.05
CA THR A 85 -1.83 8.56 -11.98
C THR A 85 -0.36 8.22 -11.74
N LYS A 86 0.47 8.44 -12.75
CA LYS A 86 1.91 8.18 -12.66
C LYS A 86 2.59 9.19 -11.77
N GLU A 87 3.35 8.71 -10.80
CA GLU A 87 4.11 9.53 -9.85
C GLU A 87 5.62 9.35 -10.03
N ALA A 88 6.38 10.42 -9.74
CA ALA A 88 7.82 10.44 -9.93
C ALA A 88 8.59 9.89 -8.72
N SER A 89 8.00 9.92 -7.52
CA SER A 89 8.65 9.52 -6.28
C SER A 89 7.64 9.08 -5.21
N TRP A 90 8.10 8.33 -4.22
CA TRP A 90 7.28 7.96 -3.06
C TRP A 90 6.88 9.16 -2.20
N ALA A 91 7.68 10.23 -2.18
CA ALA A 91 7.32 11.49 -1.54
C ALA A 91 6.08 12.11 -2.22
N SER A 92 6.06 12.16 -3.55
CA SER A 92 4.90 12.65 -4.30
C SER A 92 3.64 11.82 -4.03
N VAL A 93 3.77 10.48 -4.01
CA VAL A 93 2.66 9.58 -3.66
C VAL A 93 2.13 9.89 -2.27
N ARG A 94 3.03 9.98 -1.27
CA ARG A 94 2.67 10.31 0.11
C ARG A 94 1.90 11.62 0.19
N ASP A 95 2.46 12.68 -0.36
CA ASP A 95 1.93 14.03 -0.23
C ASP A 95 0.56 14.14 -0.89
N LYS A 96 0.40 13.56 -2.07
CA LYS A 96 -0.88 13.55 -2.79
C LYS A 96 -1.96 12.71 -2.09
N LEU A 97 -1.60 11.58 -1.46
CA LEU A 97 -2.52 10.81 -0.62
C LEU A 97 -2.94 11.61 0.61
N VAL A 98 -1.98 12.25 1.29
CA VAL A 98 -2.25 13.05 2.48
C VAL A 98 -3.14 14.25 2.14
N ASN A 99 -2.91 14.90 1.01
CA ASN A 99 -3.67 16.07 0.56
C ASN A 99 -5.02 15.70 -0.09
N GLY A 100 -5.29 14.42 -0.37
CA GLY A 100 -6.52 13.97 -1.01
C GLY A 100 -6.57 14.20 -2.53
N GLU A 101 -5.43 14.46 -3.15
CA GLU A 101 -5.30 14.52 -4.61
C GLU A 101 -5.37 13.13 -5.26
N LEU A 102 -4.98 12.10 -4.51
CA LEU A 102 -5.16 10.69 -4.82
C LEU A 102 -6.15 10.07 -3.85
N ASP A 103 -6.97 9.18 -4.35
CA ASP A 103 -7.92 8.40 -3.54
C ASP A 103 -7.24 7.17 -2.94
N CYS A 104 -6.38 6.52 -3.72
CA CYS A 104 -5.59 5.36 -3.36
C CYS A 104 -4.21 5.45 -4.02
N ALA A 105 -3.31 4.57 -3.63
CA ALA A 105 -2.05 4.39 -4.34
C ALA A 105 -1.49 2.98 -4.19
N HIS A 106 -0.76 2.54 -5.20
CA HIS A 106 0.27 1.53 -5.07
C HIS A 106 1.41 2.12 -4.24
N VAL A 107 1.74 1.50 -3.12
CA VAL A 107 2.64 2.14 -2.14
C VAL A 107 3.37 1.13 -1.26
N LEU A 108 4.50 1.53 -0.71
CA LEU A 108 5.29 0.75 0.24
C LEU A 108 4.59 0.65 1.60
N TYR A 109 4.56 -0.53 2.21
CA TYR A 109 3.99 -0.73 3.55
C TYR A 109 4.56 0.23 4.59
N GLY A 110 5.89 0.33 4.64
CA GLY A 110 6.57 1.20 5.60
C GLY A 110 6.19 2.67 5.47
N LEU A 111 5.91 3.14 4.26
CA LEU A 111 5.44 4.51 4.03
C LEU A 111 4.08 4.75 4.70
N ILE A 112 3.14 3.80 4.58
CA ILE A 112 1.82 3.92 5.19
C ILE A 112 1.91 3.98 6.72
N TYR A 113 2.71 3.10 7.33
CA TYR A 113 2.96 3.17 8.77
C TYR A 113 3.64 4.47 9.18
N GLY A 114 4.59 4.97 8.38
CA GLY A 114 5.23 6.26 8.62
C GLY A 114 4.22 7.40 8.66
N VAL A 115 3.30 7.48 7.72
CA VAL A 115 2.22 8.48 7.70
C VAL A 115 1.27 8.31 8.89
N GLN A 116 0.87 7.07 9.20
CA GLN A 116 -0.01 6.78 10.34
C GLN A 116 0.59 7.22 11.67
N LEU A 117 1.91 7.10 11.81
CA LEU A 117 2.64 7.47 13.03
C LEU A 117 3.12 8.93 13.02
N GLY A 118 3.05 9.62 11.88
CA GLY A 118 3.59 10.98 11.71
C GLY A 118 5.11 11.03 11.62
N VAL A 119 5.74 9.94 11.14
CA VAL A 119 7.19 9.88 10.96
C VAL A 119 7.59 10.46 9.61
N GLY A 120 8.38 11.51 9.63
CA GLY A 120 8.89 12.16 8.41
C GLY A 120 7.85 12.99 7.65
N GLY A 121 6.73 13.36 8.29
CA GLY A 121 5.69 14.18 7.67
C GLY A 121 4.42 14.28 8.50
N PRO A 122 3.35 14.86 7.95
CA PRO A 122 2.07 14.98 8.63
C PRO A 122 1.49 13.61 8.97
N LYS A 123 0.94 13.50 10.18
CA LYS A 123 0.18 12.32 10.58
C LYS A 123 -1.19 12.33 9.91
N LYS A 124 -1.58 11.22 9.30
CA LYS A 124 -2.92 11.01 8.77
C LYS A 124 -3.31 9.53 8.87
N ASP A 125 -4.57 9.27 9.17
CA ASP A 125 -5.10 7.91 9.18
C ASP A 125 -5.09 7.34 7.77
N MET A 126 -4.54 6.14 7.65
CA MET A 126 -4.38 5.42 6.40
C MET A 126 -4.93 3.99 6.54
N SER A 127 -5.45 3.46 5.44
CA SER A 127 -5.92 2.09 5.37
C SER A 127 -5.20 1.31 4.29
N VAL A 128 -4.78 0.10 4.59
CA VAL A 128 -4.26 -0.85 3.61
C VAL A 128 -5.41 -1.72 3.13
N LEU A 129 -5.78 -1.59 1.86
CA LEU A 129 -6.91 -2.31 1.25
C LEU A 129 -6.53 -3.73 0.87
N MET A 130 -5.34 -3.91 0.28
CA MET A 130 -4.84 -5.21 -0.16
C MET A 130 -3.34 -5.21 -0.28
N ASN A 131 -2.75 -6.39 -0.23
CA ASN A 131 -1.35 -6.61 -0.57
C ASN A 131 -1.25 -6.95 -2.06
N LEU A 132 -0.47 -6.16 -2.80
CA LEU A 132 -0.36 -6.31 -4.26
C LEU A 132 0.64 -7.39 -4.67
N ASN A 133 1.69 -7.61 -3.87
CA ASN A 133 2.73 -8.59 -4.13
C ASN A 133 3.48 -8.99 -2.86
N HIS A 134 4.26 -10.06 -2.95
CA HIS A 134 5.15 -10.57 -1.90
C HIS A 134 6.57 -10.75 -2.45
N ASN A 135 7.59 -10.57 -1.59
CA ASN A 135 8.98 -10.96 -1.85
C ASN A 135 9.64 -10.32 -3.09
N GLY A 136 9.50 -8.99 -3.25
CA GLY A 136 10.06 -8.29 -4.40
C GLY A 136 11.30 -7.43 -4.12
N GLN A 137 11.95 -7.55 -2.94
CA GLN A 137 13.07 -6.69 -2.57
C GLN A 137 14.40 -7.41 -2.67
N ALA A 138 15.43 -6.68 -3.11
CA ALA A 138 16.81 -7.16 -3.17
C ALA A 138 17.78 -6.05 -2.78
N ILE A 139 18.96 -6.46 -2.28
CA ILE A 139 20.09 -5.57 -2.05
C ILE A 139 21.13 -5.89 -3.13
N THR A 140 21.47 -4.89 -3.93
CA THR A 140 22.44 -5.02 -5.01
C THR A 140 23.71 -4.27 -4.66
N LEU A 141 24.85 -4.93 -4.76
CA LEU A 141 26.17 -4.33 -4.59
C LEU A 141 26.74 -3.90 -5.95
N SER A 142 27.42 -2.75 -5.99
CA SER A 142 28.09 -2.29 -7.20
C SER A 142 29.24 -3.23 -7.60
N ASN A 143 29.54 -3.29 -8.91
CA ASN A 143 30.71 -4.04 -9.42
C ASN A 143 32.01 -3.59 -8.76
N GLN A 144 32.17 -2.30 -8.46
CA GLN A 144 33.35 -1.79 -7.74
C GLN A 144 33.53 -2.41 -6.35
N LEU A 145 32.45 -2.70 -5.65
CA LEU A 145 32.52 -3.42 -4.36
C LEU A 145 32.87 -4.89 -4.56
N LYS A 146 32.28 -5.53 -5.57
CA LYS A 146 32.61 -6.88 -5.96
C LYS A 146 34.11 -7.04 -6.30
N ASP A 147 34.65 -6.12 -7.09
CA ASP A 147 36.06 -6.10 -7.49
C ASP A 147 37.01 -5.94 -6.28
N LYS A 148 36.52 -5.33 -5.20
CA LYS A 148 37.21 -5.22 -3.91
C LYS A 148 36.97 -6.42 -2.97
N GLY A 149 36.27 -7.44 -3.45
CA GLY A 149 36.00 -8.68 -2.71
C GLY A 149 34.75 -8.65 -1.84
N ALA A 150 33.91 -7.61 -1.91
CA ALA A 150 32.64 -7.59 -1.23
C ALA A 150 31.57 -8.31 -2.08
N VAL A 151 31.38 -9.59 -1.79
CA VAL A 151 30.40 -10.47 -2.51
C VAL A 151 29.22 -10.88 -1.64
N ASP A 152 29.32 -10.64 -0.33
CA ASP A 152 28.29 -10.94 0.67
C ASP A 152 28.36 -9.94 1.84
N GLY A 153 27.50 -10.12 2.83
CA GLY A 153 27.43 -9.25 4.00
C GLY A 153 28.72 -9.22 4.83
N PRO A 154 29.31 -10.38 5.22
CA PRO A 154 30.54 -10.42 5.99
C PRO A 154 31.74 -9.79 5.28
N SER A 155 31.90 -10.03 3.99
CA SER A 155 33.01 -9.43 3.21
C SER A 155 32.83 -7.91 3.06
N LEU A 156 31.57 -7.44 2.90
CA LEU A 156 31.25 -6.02 2.91
C LEU A 156 31.57 -5.38 4.26
N ALA A 157 31.19 -6.01 5.39
CA ALA A 157 31.50 -5.52 6.72
C ALA A 157 32.99 -5.38 6.94
N SER A 158 33.75 -6.38 6.52
CA SER A 158 35.24 -6.36 6.58
C SER A 158 35.82 -5.20 5.76
N LEU A 159 35.23 -4.88 4.63
CA LEU A 159 35.65 -3.76 3.78
C LEU A 159 35.32 -2.41 4.44
N ILE A 160 34.14 -2.25 5.00
CA ILE A 160 33.69 -1.01 5.66
C ILE A 160 34.53 -0.77 6.95
N ALA A 161 34.87 -1.82 7.68
CA ALA A 161 35.67 -1.73 8.91
C ALA A 161 37.07 -1.13 8.69
N LYS A 162 37.60 -1.19 7.46
CA LYS A 162 38.90 -0.58 7.12
C LYS A 162 38.86 0.95 7.11
N LYS A 163 37.64 1.56 6.99
CA LYS A 163 37.43 3.00 6.99
C LYS A 163 38.24 3.78 5.93
N GLU A 164 38.60 3.12 4.82
CA GLU A 164 39.39 3.74 3.72
C GLU A 164 38.57 4.83 2.98
N ARG A 165 37.27 4.74 3.01
CA ARG A 165 36.35 5.75 2.40
C ARG A 165 34.97 5.67 3.07
N GLU A 166 34.13 6.66 2.82
CA GLU A 166 32.69 6.61 3.11
C GLU A 166 31.97 5.71 2.10
N TYR A 167 31.17 4.79 2.58
CA TYR A 167 30.32 3.92 1.75
C TYR A 167 28.89 4.46 1.76
N THR A 168 28.35 4.67 0.57
CA THR A 168 27.00 5.22 0.39
C THR A 168 26.05 4.12 -0.10
N PHE A 169 24.90 4.00 0.57
CA PHE A 169 23.81 3.11 0.19
C PHE A 169 22.59 3.93 -0.21
N ALA A 170 21.88 3.49 -1.24
CA ALA A 170 20.66 4.10 -1.70
C ALA A 170 19.45 3.30 -1.24
N GLN A 171 18.42 4.01 -0.81
CA GLN A 171 17.10 3.47 -0.50
C GLN A 171 16.03 4.35 -1.16
N THR A 172 14.82 3.82 -1.33
CA THR A 172 13.78 4.49 -2.13
C THR A 172 13.00 5.55 -1.36
N PHE A 173 12.87 5.38 -0.04
CA PHE A 173 12.16 6.29 0.85
C PHE A 173 12.51 6.00 2.33
N PRO A 174 12.75 7.01 3.18
CA PRO A 174 13.31 6.82 4.53
C PRO A 174 12.48 5.92 5.45
N THR A 175 11.13 5.99 5.36
CA THR A 175 10.22 5.12 6.12
C THR A 175 9.71 3.94 5.28
N GLY A 176 10.24 3.75 4.06
CA GLY A 176 9.86 2.67 3.18
C GLY A 176 10.43 1.32 3.64
N THR A 177 9.78 0.24 3.23
CA THR A 177 10.22 -1.13 3.55
C THR A 177 11.64 -1.40 3.09
N HIS A 178 12.08 -0.84 1.96
CA HIS A 178 13.46 -0.97 1.48
C HIS A 178 14.49 -0.41 2.47
N ALA A 179 14.22 0.75 3.08
CA ALA A 179 15.11 1.33 4.08
C ALA A 179 15.20 0.44 5.32
N MET A 180 14.06 -0.06 5.81
CA MET A 180 14.04 -0.96 6.97
C MET A 180 14.81 -2.24 6.72
N TRP A 181 14.65 -2.86 5.55
CA TRP A 181 15.39 -4.06 5.17
C TRP A 181 16.89 -3.80 5.03
N LEU A 182 17.28 -2.69 4.41
CA LEU A 182 18.68 -2.29 4.29
C LEU A 182 19.32 -2.10 5.67
N TYR A 183 18.67 -1.36 6.57
CA TYR A 183 19.17 -1.10 7.91
C TYR A 183 19.27 -2.39 8.72
N TYR A 184 18.25 -3.24 8.66
CA TYR A 184 18.26 -4.54 9.31
C TYR A 184 19.41 -5.43 8.80
N TRP A 185 19.58 -5.48 7.48
CA TRP A 185 20.64 -6.28 6.86
C TRP A 185 22.03 -5.78 7.23
N LEU A 186 22.26 -4.46 7.18
CA LEU A 186 23.54 -3.87 7.62
C LEU A 186 23.82 -4.16 9.09
N ALA A 187 22.84 -3.96 9.96
CA ALA A 187 22.97 -4.24 11.39
C ALA A 187 23.27 -5.72 11.67
N ALA A 188 22.67 -6.64 10.91
CA ALA A 188 22.95 -8.08 11.01
C ALA A 188 24.41 -8.44 10.64
N GLN A 189 25.10 -7.57 9.89
CA GLN A 189 26.52 -7.70 9.58
C GLN A 189 27.43 -6.94 10.58
N GLY A 190 26.84 -6.36 11.64
CA GLY A 190 27.57 -5.55 12.61
C GLY A 190 27.92 -4.13 12.13
N ILE A 191 27.27 -3.66 11.05
CA ILE A 191 27.43 -2.31 10.51
C ILE A 191 26.32 -1.42 11.09
N ASP A 192 26.66 -0.33 11.77
CA ASP A 192 25.67 0.66 12.20
C ASP A 192 25.22 1.50 10.98
N PRO A 193 23.96 1.37 10.50
CA PRO A 193 23.50 2.04 9.30
C PRO A 193 23.43 3.57 9.42
N PHE A 194 23.57 4.11 10.63
CA PHE A 194 23.51 5.54 10.89
C PHE A 194 24.87 6.17 11.22
N LYS A 195 25.92 5.34 11.44
CA LYS A 195 27.24 5.82 11.82
C LYS A 195 28.35 5.35 10.89
N ASP A 196 28.27 4.10 10.43
CA ASP A 196 29.37 3.48 9.68
C ASP A 196 29.25 3.70 8.16
N VAL A 197 28.05 4.06 7.70
CA VAL A 197 27.74 4.26 6.28
C VAL A 197 26.84 5.47 6.09
N LYS A 198 26.82 5.99 4.88
CA LYS A 198 25.87 7.03 4.45
C LYS A 198 24.69 6.39 3.73
N THR A 199 23.48 6.79 4.08
CA THR A 199 22.29 6.39 3.35
C THR A 199 21.65 7.60 2.66
N ILE A 200 21.27 7.43 1.39
CA ILE A 200 20.61 8.47 0.59
C ILE A 200 19.29 7.97 0.02
N THR A 201 18.39 8.89 -0.25
CA THR A 201 17.12 8.58 -0.91
C THR A 201 17.26 8.82 -2.40
N VAL A 202 16.99 7.77 -3.18
CA VAL A 202 17.00 7.83 -4.64
C VAL A 202 15.66 7.29 -5.15
N PRO A 203 14.89 8.08 -5.92
CA PRO A 203 13.64 7.58 -6.51
C PRO A 203 13.90 6.35 -7.39
N PRO A 204 13.00 5.34 -7.37
CA PRO A 204 13.21 4.08 -8.08
C PRO A 204 13.59 4.22 -9.56
N PRO A 205 12.97 5.11 -10.35
CA PRO A 205 13.36 5.27 -11.76
C PRO A 205 14.80 5.74 -11.97
N GLN A 206 15.40 6.42 -10.98
CA GLN A 206 16.77 6.93 -11.03
C GLN A 206 17.78 5.96 -10.45
N MET A 207 17.33 5.00 -9.62
CA MET A 207 18.21 4.06 -8.93
C MET A 207 18.95 3.12 -9.89
N VAL A 208 18.35 2.82 -11.05
CA VAL A 208 18.97 1.97 -12.08
C VAL A 208 20.14 2.67 -12.77
N ALA A 209 20.10 4.01 -12.86
CA ALA A 209 21.11 4.81 -13.54
C ALA A 209 22.27 5.22 -12.63
N ASN A 210 22.07 5.16 -11.32
CA ASN A 210 23.05 5.54 -10.27
C ASN A 210 23.64 4.31 -9.58
#